data_e0e56323a23932f2604327ad9125d80f
#
_entry.id   e0e56323a23932f2604327ad9125d80f
#
_cell.length_a   1.000
_cell.length_b   1.000
_cell.length_c   1.000
_cell.angle_alpha   90.00
_cell.angle_beta   90.00
_cell.angle_gamma   90.00
#
_symmetry.space_group_name_H-M   'P 1'
#
loop_
_entity.id
_entity.type
_entity.pdbx_description
1 polymer ?
#
loop_
_entity_poly.entity_id
_entity_poly.type
_entity_poly.pdbx_seq_one_letter_code
_entity_poly.pdbx_strand_id
1 'polypeptide(L)'
;MRLIHIQKKVWSCGFHWRTFSRKPSMKEIHRIAKDELASQFDVFVRGDNIHVGFGKLPEDDKRLATALKSNSLISMLVKQENDFIGIFPLIDIYGEKFWWICCFQRGEISPLGDDICDSDDEIDSVLSQLKSATSIFDDSVHRFETPDASVSWITENLSFNYFELYRKKICRIYDKNKNIKNIALISIPIISISSIYGVYKYLEYRNSQIIKNAEIAFRLNEKKRKEEMMKNPGKYFLETW
;
A
#
# COMPACT_ATOMS: atom_id res chain seq x y z
N MET A 1 1.80 -5.73 -6.85
CA MET A 1 1.36 -4.66 -5.92
C MET A 1 -0.16 -4.59 -5.89
N ARG A 2 -0.73 -4.26 -4.74
CA ARG A 2 -2.16 -4.02 -4.55
C ARG A 2 -2.39 -2.68 -3.86
N LEU A 3 -3.54 -2.08 -4.13
CA LEU A 3 -4.03 -0.88 -3.43
C LEU A 3 -5.10 -1.29 -2.43
N ILE A 4 -5.02 -0.79 -1.21
CA ILE A 4 -5.99 -1.07 -0.14
C ILE A 4 -6.50 0.21 0.48
N HIS A 5 -7.68 0.13 1.08
CA HIS A 5 -8.30 1.27 1.73
C HIS A 5 -8.34 1.06 3.25
N ILE A 6 -7.58 1.84 4.00
CA ILE A 6 -7.58 1.81 5.47
C ILE A 6 -7.77 3.24 5.96
N GLN A 7 -8.72 3.48 6.87
CA GLN A 7 -8.98 4.78 7.52
C GLN A 7 -9.11 5.94 6.53
N LYS A 8 -9.95 5.86 5.53
CA LYS A 8 -10.18 6.92 4.53
C LYS A 8 -8.95 7.25 3.67
N LYS A 9 -7.94 6.42 3.66
CA LYS A 9 -6.74 6.60 2.86
C LYS A 9 -6.44 5.36 2.04
N VAL A 10 -5.91 5.57 0.81
CA VAL A 10 -5.40 4.49 -0.04
C VAL A 10 -3.93 4.27 0.27
N TRP A 11 -3.60 3.02 0.52
CA TRP A 11 -2.25 2.54 0.78
C TRP A 11 -1.83 1.58 -0.31
N SER A 12 -0.53 1.39 -0.45
CA SER A 12 0.04 0.44 -1.42
C SER A 12 0.95 -0.54 -0.70
N CYS A 13 0.87 -1.80 -1.08
CA CYS A 13 1.71 -2.90 -0.59
C CYS A 13 2.24 -3.75 -1.75
N GLY A 14 3.24 -4.58 -1.50
CA GLY A 14 3.86 -5.44 -2.49
C GLY A 14 4.98 -4.74 -3.26
N PHE A 15 5.88 -4.05 -2.58
CA PHE A 15 7.06 -3.45 -3.18
C PHE A 15 8.26 -4.39 -3.08
N HIS A 16 9.06 -4.41 -4.12
CA HIS A 16 10.40 -4.98 -4.08
C HIS A 16 11.37 -3.95 -3.47
N TRP A 17 11.94 -4.27 -2.33
CA TRP A 17 12.81 -3.36 -1.58
C TRP A 17 14.27 -3.51 -1.92
N ARG A 18 14.97 -2.39 -2.08
CA ARG A 18 16.42 -2.32 -2.21
C ARG A 18 17.01 -1.47 -1.10
N THR A 19 18.08 -1.97 -0.50
CA THR A 19 18.90 -1.23 0.48
C THR A 19 20.08 -0.60 -0.22
N PHE A 20 20.34 0.67 0.07
CA PHE A 20 21.46 1.43 -0.45
C PHE A 20 22.48 1.66 0.64
N SER A 21 23.76 1.69 0.30
CA SER A 21 24.85 1.98 1.27
C SER A 21 24.79 3.41 1.84
N ARG A 22 24.11 4.32 1.14
CA ARG A 22 23.87 5.70 1.54
C ARG A 22 22.51 6.17 1.05
N LYS A 23 22.03 7.28 1.60
CA LYS A 23 20.78 7.92 1.16
C LYS A 23 20.81 8.26 -0.33
N PRO A 24 20.06 7.57 -1.19
CA PRO A 24 20.05 7.88 -2.61
C PRO A 24 19.32 9.19 -2.89
N SER A 25 19.81 9.94 -3.86
CA SER A 25 19.11 11.12 -4.35
C SER A 25 17.89 10.73 -5.18
N MET A 26 16.87 11.59 -5.24
CA MET A 26 15.69 11.34 -6.10
C MET A 26 16.09 11.13 -7.58
N LYS A 27 17.12 11.86 -8.06
CA LYS A 27 17.64 11.70 -9.43
C LYS A 27 18.25 10.31 -9.66
N GLU A 28 18.97 9.79 -8.67
CA GLU A 28 19.55 8.45 -8.69
C GLU A 28 18.45 7.38 -8.68
N ILE A 29 17.44 7.50 -7.80
CA ILE A 29 16.31 6.57 -7.76
C ILE A 29 15.57 6.55 -9.10
N HIS A 30 15.29 7.71 -9.70
CA HIS A 30 14.65 7.79 -11.01
C HIS A 30 15.50 7.15 -12.12
N ARG A 31 16.82 7.35 -12.09
CA ARG A 31 17.72 6.70 -13.05
C ARG A 31 17.65 5.18 -12.92
N ILE A 32 17.77 4.66 -11.71
CA ILE A 32 17.66 3.21 -11.46
C ILE A 32 16.31 2.67 -11.93
N ALA A 33 15.21 3.31 -11.55
CA ALA A 33 13.88 2.88 -11.94
C ALA A 33 13.66 2.91 -13.46
N LYS A 34 14.30 3.84 -14.16
CA LYS A 34 14.14 4.01 -15.61
C LYS A 34 15.09 3.13 -16.43
N ASP A 35 16.34 3.06 -16.01
CA ASP A 35 17.41 2.46 -16.83
C ASP A 35 17.67 0.99 -16.45
N GLU A 36 17.70 0.69 -15.15
CA GLU A 36 18.04 -0.65 -14.66
C GLU A 36 16.81 -1.55 -14.50
N LEU A 37 15.67 -0.98 -14.12
CA LEU A 37 14.46 -1.71 -13.77
C LEU A 37 13.28 -1.40 -14.71
N ALA A 38 13.55 -0.81 -15.86
CA ALA A 38 12.53 -0.25 -16.76
C ALA A 38 11.43 -1.22 -17.18
N SER A 39 11.76 -2.50 -17.36
CA SER A 39 10.82 -3.54 -17.79
C SER A 39 10.03 -4.17 -16.62
N GLN A 40 10.54 -4.06 -15.40
CA GLN A 40 9.98 -4.75 -14.23
C GLN A 40 9.09 -3.84 -13.39
N PHE A 41 9.44 -2.54 -13.28
CA PHE A 41 8.76 -1.63 -12.36
C PHE A 41 8.42 -0.30 -13.04
N ASP A 42 7.34 0.31 -12.62
CA ASP A 42 6.86 1.59 -13.14
C ASP A 42 6.61 2.65 -12.06
N VAL A 43 6.60 2.25 -10.79
CA VAL A 43 6.49 3.14 -9.64
C VAL A 43 7.59 2.85 -8.63
N PHE A 44 7.92 3.84 -7.82
CA PHE A 44 8.84 3.67 -6.70
C PHE A 44 8.38 4.48 -5.49
N VAL A 45 8.86 4.08 -4.32
CA VAL A 45 8.65 4.76 -3.05
C VAL A 45 9.95 4.84 -2.29
N ARG A 46 10.16 5.95 -1.58
CA ARG A 46 11.26 6.07 -0.63
C ARG A 46 10.74 5.67 0.74
N GLY A 47 11.23 4.55 1.28
CA GLY A 47 10.85 4.06 2.60
C GLY A 47 11.46 4.92 3.71
N ASP A 48 12.75 4.85 3.85
CA ASP A 48 13.53 5.64 4.80
C ASP A 48 14.77 6.27 4.15
N ASN A 49 15.86 6.41 4.92
CA ASN A 49 17.08 7.02 4.41
C ASN A 49 17.80 6.17 3.37
N ILE A 50 17.72 4.86 3.45
CA ILE A 50 18.50 3.91 2.62
C ILE A 50 17.63 2.90 1.88
N HIS A 51 16.35 2.74 2.24
CA HIS A 51 15.45 1.78 1.62
C HIS A 51 14.59 2.45 0.55
N VAL A 52 14.54 1.84 -0.63
CA VAL A 52 13.68 2.25 -1.75
C VAL A 52 12.90 1.04 -2.22
N GLY A 53 11.58 1.17 -2.25
CA GLY A 53 10.67 0.16 -2.79
C GLY A 53 10.37 0.47 -4.27
N PHE A 54 10.41 -0.56 -5.10
CA PHE A 54 10.04 -0.52 -6.51
C PHE A 54 8.84 -1.40 -6.74
N GLY A 55 7.93 -0.98 -7.60
CA GLY A 55 6.72 -1.75 -7.83
C GLY A 55 6.12 -1.55 -9.21
N LYS A 56 5.18 -2.43 -9.55
CA LYS A 56 4.43 -2.37 -10.80
C LYS A 56 2.94 -2.32 -10.49
N LEU A 57 2.26 -1.34 -11.06
CA LEU A 57 0.82 -1.17 -10.97
C LEU A 57 0.22 -1.14 -12.39
N PRO A 58 -0.99 -1.68 -12.58
CA PRO A 58 -1.78 -1.38 -13.76
C PRO A 58 -1.90 0.13 -13.97
N GLU A 59 -2.06 0.59 -15.21
CA GLU A 59 -2.00 2.04 -15.52
C GLU A 59 -3.08 2.83 -14.78
N ASP A 60 -4.29 2.26 -14.65
CA ASP A 60 -5.39 2.91 -13.92
C ASP A 60 -5.12 2.99 -12.42
N ASP A 61 -4.57 1.92 -11.81
CA ASP A 61 -4.16 1.91 -10.41
C ASP A 61 -3.02 2.88 -10.14
N LYS A 62 -2.07 3.00 -11.07
CA LYS A 62 -0.98 3.95 -10.98
C LYS A 62 -1.48 5.39 -11.01
N ARG A 63 -2.44 5.70 -11.88
CA ARG A 63 -3.11 7.00 -11.93
C ARG A 63 -3.84 7.29 -10.63
N LEU A 64 -4.60 6.30 -10.13
CA LEU A 64 -5.33 6.40 -8.87
C LEU A 64 -4.40 6.59 -7.68
N ALA A 65 -3.38 5.76 -7.54
CA ALA A 65 -2.39 5.85 -6.49
C ALA A 65 -1.66 7.21 -6.47
N THR A 66 -1.34 7.74 -7.65
CA THR A 66 -0.69 9.05 -7.79
C THR A 66 -1.66 10.19 -7.45
N ALA A 67 -2.91 10.13 -7.91
CA ALA A 67 -3.94 11.14 -7.65
C ALA A 67 -4.31 11.21 -6.17
N LEU A 68 -4.47 10.07 -5.52
CA LEU A 68 -4.79 9.95 -4.09
C LEU A 68 -3.56 10.08 -3.19
N LYS A 69 -2.37 10.29 -3.76
CA LYS A 69 -1.12 10.41 -3.02
C LYS A 69 -0.90 9.19 -2.11
N SER A 70 -1.12 8.00 -2.63
CA SER A 70 -0.94 6.75 -1.90
C SER A 70 0.48 6.65 -1.32
N ASN A 71 0.58 6.00 -0.18
CA ASN A 71 1.84 5.76 0.52
C ASN A 71 2.08 4.25 0.64
N SER A 72 3.34 3.85 0.76
CA SER A 72 3.67 2.47 1.09
C SER A 72 3.19 2.12 2.51
N LEU A 73 2.47 1.01 2.63
CA LEU A 73 1.93 0.58 3.91
C LEU A 73 3.05 0.15 4.86
N ILE A 74 3.96 -0.73 4.41
CA ILE A 74 5.04 -1.25 5.24
C ILE A 74 5.96 -0.15 5.78
N SER A 75 6.21 0.90 4.98
CA SER A 75 7.06 2.02 5.40
C SER A 75 6.44 2.86 6.51
N MET A 76 5.16 2.68 6.76
CA MET A 76 4.40 3.46 7.75
C MET A 76 4.06 2.66 9.00
N LEU A 77 4.32 1.36 9.01
CA LEU A 77 4.22 0.59 10.23
C LEU A 77 5.30 1.02 11.23
N VAL A 78 4.96 0.99 12.49
CA VAL A 78 5.94 1.19 13.56
C VAL A 78 7.02 0.13 13.41
N LYS A 79 8.26 0.55 13.37
CA LYS A 79 9.39 -0.36 13.31
C LYS A 79 9.30 -1.29 14.53
N GLN A 80 9.17 -2.57 14.26
CA GLN A 80 9.22 -3.57 15.31
C GLN A 80 10.66 -3.65 15.80
N GLU A 81 10.89 -3.57 17.10
CA GLU A 81 12.24 -3.65 17.68
C GLU A 81 12.88 -5.01 17.43
N ASN A 82 12.03 -6.05 17.33
CA ASN A 82 12.42 -7.43 17.07
C ASN A 82 12.14 -7.83 15.62
N ASP A 83 12.66 -8.97 15.24
CA ASP A 83 12.33 -9.62 13.98
C ASP A 83 10.83 -9.97 13.96
N PHE A 84 10.17 -9.69 12.85
CA PHE A 84 8.72 -9.83 12.72
C PHE A 84 8.34 -10.23 11.30
N ILE A 85 7.52 -11.26 11.17
CA ILE A 85 6.82 -11.60 9.92
C ILE A 85 5.32 -11.54 10.19
N GLY A 86 4.61 -10.65 9.49
CA GLY A 86 3.16 -10.56 9.55
C GLY A 86 2.52 -11.10 8.27
N ILE A 87 1.48 -11.92 8.42
CA ILE A 87 0.68 -12.46 7.32
C ILE A 87 -0.74 -11.94 7.51
N PHE A 88 -1.15 -11.05 6.63
CA PHE A 88 -2.39 -10.31 6.74
C PHE A 88 -3.34 -10.62 5.58
N PRO A 89 -4.49 -11.29 5.82
CA PRO A 89 -5.56 -11.31 4.83
C PRO A 89 -6.13 -9.90 4.69
N LEU A 90 -6.19 -9.42 3.46
CA LEU A 90 -6.66 -8.07 3.14
C LEU A 90 -7.64 -8.10 1.97
N ILE A 91 -8.32 -7.00 1.77
CA ILE A 91 -9.22 -6.78 0.63
C ILE A 91 -8.72 -5.53 -0.10
N ASP A 92 -8.51 -5.65 -1.40
CA ASP A 92 -8.09 -4.53 -2.21
C ASP A 92 -9.25 -3.54 -2.49
N ILE A 93 -8.95 -2.44 -3.18
CA ILE A 93 -9.93 -1.40 -3.52
C ILE A 93 -11.05 -1.89 -4.45
N TYR A 94 -10.88 -3.06 -5.09
CA TYR A 94 -11.87 -3.69 -5.97
C TYR A 94 -12.70 -4.75 -5.27
N GLY A 95 -12.39 -5.07 -4.01
CA GLY A 95 -13.07 -6.09 -3.22
C GLY A 95 -12.47 -7.49 -3.36
N GLU A 96 -11.31 -7.63 -4.01
CA GLU A 96 -10.60 -8.90 -4.13
C GLU A 96 -9.81 -9.20 -2.88
N LYS A 97 -9.91 -10.44 -2.39
CA LYS A 97 -9.16 -10.93 -1.24
C LYS A 97 -7.76 -11.34 -1.69
N PHE A 98 -6.77 -11.02 -0.86
CA PHE A 98 -5.39 -11.44 -1.04
C PHE A 98 -4.70 -11.50 0.33
N TRP A 99 -3.49 -12.05 0.36
CA TRP A 99 -2.64 -12.08 1.54
C TRP A 99 -1.48 -11.11 1.33
N TRP A 100 -1.24 -10.28 2.34
CA TRP A 100 -0.05 -9.43 2.38
C TRP A 100 0.91 -9.96 3.44
N ILE A 101 2.17 -10.18 3.03
CA ILE A 101 3.24 -10.61 3.91
C ILE A 101 4.19 -9.43 4.11
N CYS A 102 4.38 -9.02 5.35
CA CYS A 102 5.40 -8.03 5.67
C CYS A 102 6.45 -8.60 6.62
N CYS A 103 7.70 -8.23 6.39
CA CYS A 103 8.83 -8.71 7.20
C CYS A 103 9.73 -7.56 7.61
N PHE A 104 10.00 -7.49 8.91
CA PHE A 104 11.01 -6.62 9.49
C PHE A 104 12.11 -7.47 10.10
N GLN A 105 13.35 -7.10 9.82
CA GLN A 105 14.52 -7.73 10.40
C GLN A 105 15.34 -6.66 11.11
N ARG A 106 15.57 -6.83 12.41
CA ARG A 106 16.28 -5.85 13.25
C ARG A 106 15.71 -4.43 13.14
N GLY A 107 14.40 -4.33 13.05
CA GLY A 107 13.67 -3.07 12.91
C GLY A 107 13.74 -2.43 11.51
N GLU A 108 14.28 -3.10 10.51
CA GLU A 108 14.34 -2.61 9.12
C GLU A 108 13.48 -3.47 8.21
N ILE A 109 12.97 -2.89 7.11
CA ILE A 109 12.21 -3.63 6.11
C ILE A 109 13.14 -4.62 5.43
N SER A 110 12.79 -5.90 5.47
CA SER A 110 13.51 -6.93 4.72
C SER A 110 13.34 -6.71 3.21
N PRO A 111 14.38 -6.91 2.38
CA PRO A 111 14.28 -6.81 0.93
C PRO A 111 13.19 -7.69 0.30
N LEU A 112 12.88 -8.84 0.91
CA LEU A 112 11.80 -9.75 0.51
C LEU A 112 10.54 -9.58 1.35
N GLY A 113 10.48 -8.55 2.18
CA GLY A 113 9.49 -8.41 3.24
C GLY A 113 8.27 -7.55 2.91
N ASP A 114 7.84 -7.50 1.66
CA ASP A 114 6.63 -6.78 1.26
C ASP A 114 6.02 -7.50 0.05
N ASP A 115 5.43 -8.67 0.29
CA ASP A 115 4.97 -9.53 -0.78
C ASP A 115 3.45 -9.73 -0.74
N ILE A 116 2.90 -10.18 -1.86
CA ILE A 116 1.47 -10.40 -2.07
C ILE A 116 1.29 -11.82 -2.56
N CYS A 117 0.39 -12.55 -1.91
CA CYS A 117 0.02 -13.90 -2.26
C CYS A 117 -1.49 -13.99 -2.52
N ASP A 118 -1.86 -14.74 -3.52
CA ASP A 118 -3.26 -14.99 -3.88
C ASP A 118 -3.73 -16.39 -3.41
N SER A 119 -2.81 -17.21 -2.87
CA SER A 119 -3.10 -18.57 -2.35
C SER A 119 -2.27 -18.92 -1.12
N ASP A 120 -2.73 -19.94 -0.37
CA ASP A 120 -2.00 -20.47 0.80
C ASP A 120 -0.66 -21.13 0.39
N ASP A 121 -0.61 -21.79 -0.76
CA ASP A 121 0.64 -22.39 -1.28
C ASP A 121 1.71 -21.34 -1.56
N GLU A 122 1.30 -20.18 -2.05
CA GLU A 122 2.21 -19.04 -2.26
C GLU A 122 2.71 -18.48 -0.93
N ILE A 123 1.86 -18.40 0.11
CA ILE A 123 2.25 -17.98 1.44
C ILE A 123 3.36 -18.89 1.99
N ASP A 124 3.18 -20.20 1.91
CA ASP A 124 4.14 -21.17 2.42
C ASP A 124 5.48 -21.08 1.67
N SER A 125 5.43 -20.86 0.36
CA SER A 125 6.61 -20.62 -0.47
C SER A 125 7.37 -19.36 -0.04
N VAL A 126 6.66 -18.23 0.10
CA VAL A 126 7.26 -16.95 0.51
C VAL A 126 7.81 -17.03 1.94
N LEU A 127 7.08 -17.66 2.87
CA LEU A 127 7.55 -17.87 4.24
C LEU A 127 8.82 -18.70 4.28
N SER A 128 8.90 -19.77 3.50
CA SER A 128 10.11 -20.61 3.42
C SER A 128 11.31 -19.80 2.93
N GLN A 129 11.13 -18.96 1.91
CA GLN A 129 12.16 -18.07 1.40
C GLN A 129 12.58 -17.03 2.45
N LEU A 130 11.63 -16.37 3.11
CA LEU A 130 11.89 -15.38 4.15
C LEU A 130 12.66 -16.00 5.31
N LYS A 131 12.22 -17.15 5.85
CA LYS A 131 12.89 -17.84 6.94
C LYS A 131 14.32 -18.23 6.57
N SER A 132 14.54 -18.73 5.35
CA SER A 132 15.88 -19.09 4.88
C SER A 132 16.80 -17.87 4.69
N ALA A 133 16.27 -16.75 4.24
CA ALA A 133 17.02 -15.52 3.96
C ALA A 133 17.31 -14.69 5.22
N THR A 134 16.39 -14.71 6.21
CA THR A 134 16.46 -13.81 7.37
C THR A 134 16.85 -14.49 8.66
N SER A 135 16.86 -15.82 8.71
CA SER A 135 17.05 -16.60 9.94
C SER A 135 16.04 -16.27 11.06
N ILE A 136 14.85 -15.79 10.69
CA ILE A 136 13.77 -15.48 11.63
C ILE A 136 13.14 -16.78 12.11
N PHE A 137 12.90 -16.89 13.42
CA PHE A 137 12.28 -18.06 14.05
C PHE A 137 10.75 -18.02 13.93
N ASP A 138 10.13 -19.20 14.09
CA ASP A 138 8.67 -19.36 14.00
C ASP A 138 7.90 -18.51 15.01
N ASP A 139 8.46 -18.26 16.17
CA ASP A 139 7.84 -17.44 17.23
C ASP A 139 7.64 -15.96 16.80
N SER A 140 8.34 -15.53 15.76
CA SER A 140 8.23 -14.18 15.21
C SER A 140 7.24 -14.07 14.04
N VAL A 141 6.52 -15.17 13.73
CA VAL A 141 5.52 -15.21 12.66
C VAL A 141 4.12 -15.00 13.23
N HIS A 142 3.47 -13.95 12.80
CA HIS A 142 2.12 -13.59 13.21
C HIS A 142 1.16 -13.74 12.04
N ARG A 143 0.27 -14.73 12.08
CA ARG A 143 -0.76 -14.95 11.06
C ARG A 143 -2.11 -14.48 11.58
N PHE A 144 -2.74 -13.59 10.83
CA PHE A 144 -4.09 -13.10 11.11
C PHE A 144 -5.11 -13.93 10.32
N GLU A 145 -6.27 -14.16 10.92
CA GLU A 145 -7.30 -15.02 10.33
C GLU A 145 -8.31 -14.26 9.47
N THR A 146 -8.54 -13.00 9.79
CA THR A 146 -9.58 -12.20 9.14
C THR A 146 -9.06 -10.84 8.66
N PRO A 147 -9.64 -10.29 7.57
CA PRO A 147 -9.31 -8.93 7.13
C PRO A 147 -9.55 -7.87 8.20
N ASP A 148 -10.61 -8.02 9.02
CA ASP A 148 -10.92 -7.04 10.06
C ASP A 148 -9.87 -7.04 11.16
N ALA A 149 -9.37 -8.21 11.59
CA ALA A 149 -8.29 -8.34 12.55
C ALA A 149 -6.99 -7.73 12.00
N SER A 150 -6.69 -7.98 10.71
CA SER A 150 -5.55 -7.40 10.00
C SER A 150 -5.61 -5.87 9.98
N VAL A 151 -6.75 -5.31 9.59
CA VAL A 151 -6.95 -3.86 9.52
C VAL A 151 -6.87 -3.21 10.90
N SER A 152 -7.42 -3.86 11.94
CA SER A 152 -7.31 -3.37 13.32
C SER A 152 -5.86 -3.28 13.75
N TRP A 153 -5.11 -4.38 13.63
CA TRP A 153 -3.71 -4.42 14.00
C TRP A 153 -2.85 -3.41 13.21
N ILE A 154 -3.04 -3.35 11.89
CA ILE A 154 -2.35 -2.37 11.04
C ILE A 154 -2.64 -0.96 11.52
N THR A 155 -3.90 -0.64 11.79
CA THR A 155 -4.33 0.68 12.25
C THR A 155 -3.68 1.10 13.55
N GLU A 156 -3.57 0.18 14.50
CA GLU A 156 -2.94 0.40 15.80
C GLU A 156 -1.41 0.60 15.68
N ASN A 157 -0.81 -0.05 14.70
CA ASN A 157 0.63 -0.01 14.47
C ASN A 157 1.08 0.99 13.39
N LEU A 158 0.19 1.80 12.84
CA LEU A 158 0.58 2.89 11.94
C LEU A 158 1.25 4.02 12.72
N SER A 159 2.52 4.27 12.42
CA SER A 159 3.34 5.30 13.06
C SER A 159 3.12 6.66 12.44
N PHE A 160 1.94 7.27 12.53
CA PHE A 160 1.86 8.62 12.00
C PHE A 160 0.90 9.56 12.69
N ASN A 161 1.35 10.81 12.69
CA ASN A 161 0.48 11.97 12.81
C ASN A 161 0.10 12.40 11.37
N TYR A 162 -1.20 12.44 11.06
CA TYR A 162 -1.74 12.80 9.73
C TYR A 162 -1.10 14.07 9.13
N PHE A 163 -0.73 15.03 9.96
CA PHE A 163 -0.06 16.26 9.55
C PHE A 163 1.37 16.06 9.02
N GLU A 164 2.11 15.09 9.56
CA GLU A 164 3.49 14.84 9.12
C GLU A 164 3.57 14.18 7.75
N LEU A 165 2.68 13.26 7.45
CA LEU A 165 2.60 12.62 6.13
C LEU A 165 2.37 13.61 5.00
N TYR A 166 1.46 14.55 5.24
CA TYR A 166 1.13 15.57 4.25
C TYR A 166 2.31 16.52 4.00
N ARG A 167 3.02 16.88 5.05
CA ARG A 167 4.10 17.86 5.04
C ARG A 167 5.42 17.31 4.49
N LYS A 168 5.78 16.07 4.83
CA LYS A 168 7.12 15.53 4.54
C LYS A 168 7.22 14.74 3.23
N LYS A 169 6.11 14.44 2.52
CA LYS A 169 6.07 13.59 1.31
C LYS A 169 6.83 12.24 1.49
N ILE A 170 6.84 11.74 2.73
CA ILE A 170 7.54 10.52 3.11
C ILE A 170 6.72 9.34 2.60
N CYS A 171 7.39 8.31 2.08
CA CYS A 171 6.79 7.04 1.66
C CYS A 171 5.72 7.16 0.56
N ARG A 172 5.70 8.28 -0.16
CA ARG A 172 4.76 8.53 -1.25
C ARG A 172 5.21 7.83 -2.53
N ILE A 173 4.24 7.28 -3.26
CA ILE A 173 4.48 6.69 -4.58
C ILE A 173 4.82 7.75 -5.61
N TYR A 174 5.83 7.45 -6.41
CA TYR A 174 6.27 8.24 -7.56
C TYR A 174 6.21 7.40 -8.82
N ASP A 175 5.65 7.95 -9.89
CA ASP A 175 5.72 7.39 -11.23
C ASP A 175 7.12 7.62 -11.82
N LYS A 176 7.77 6.56 -12.33
CA LYS A 176 9.10 6.65 -12.95
C LYS A 176 9.12 7.54 -14.20
N ASN A 177 8.00 7.59 -14.92
CA ASN A 177 7.87 8.37 -16.15
C ASN A 177 7.55 9.85 -15.90
N LYS A 178 7.21 10.21 -14.66
CA LYS A 178 6.95 11.62 -14.33
C LYS A 178 8.25 12.40 -14.40
N ASN A 179 8.42 13.12 -15.50
CA ASN A 179 9.59 13.98 -15.70
C ASN A 179 9.73 14.95 -14.51
N ILE A 180 10.83 14.84 -13.80
CA ILE A 180 11.26 15.83 -12.77
C ILE A 180 11.65 17.16 -13.46
N LYS A 181 11.74 17.17 -14.78
CA LYS A 181 11.99 18.38 -15.56
C LYS A 181 10.74 19.25 -15.48
N ASN A 182 10.92 20.41 -14.91
CA ASN A 182 10.02 21.58 -14.86
C ASN A 182 9.21 21.79 -13.56
N ILE A 183 9.89 21.70 -12.43
CA ILE A 183 9.61 22.61 -11.32
C ILE A 183 10.73 23.68 -11.27
N ALA A 184 11.28 24.02 -12.40
CA ALA A 184 12.13 25.18 -12.55
C ALA A 184 11.56 26.05 -13.66
N LEU A 185 10.98 27.14 -13.27
CA LEU A 185 10.68 28.30 -14.10
C LEU A 185 9.73 28.06 -15.29
N ILE A 186 8.42 28.14 -15.04
CA ILE A 186 7.58 28.91 -15.92
C ILE A 186 6.76 29.85 -15.04
N SER A 187 7.23 31.07 -14.99
CA SER A 187 6.39 32.24 -14.72
C SER A 187 5.34 32.31 -15.81
N ILE A 188 4.20 31.69 -15.60
CA ILE A 188 3.02 31.87 -16.42
C ILE A 188 2.18 32.93 -15.74
N PRO A 189 1.77 33.99 -16.48
CA PRO A 189 1.06 35.11 -15.93
C PRO A 189 -0.32 34.69 -15.42
N ILE A 190 -0.77 35.41 -14.45
CA ILE A 190 -2.03 35.39 -13.74
C ILE A 190 -3.24 35.33 -14.70
N ILE A 191 -3.52 34.13 -15.19
CA ILE A 191 -4.82 33.79 -15.81
C ILE A 191 -5.17 32.40 -15.34
N SER A 192 -5.93 32.30 -14.29
CA SER A 192 -6.79 31.15 -13.93
C SER A 192 -6.87 30.78 -12.45
N ILE A 193 -6.96 31.74 -11.56
CA ILE A 193 -7.38 31.43 -10.17
C ILE A 193 -8.78 30.81 -10.17
N SER A 194 -9.64 31.17 -11.11
CA SER A 194 -10.98 30.61 -11.26
C SER A 194 -11.00 29.17 -11.82
N SER A 195 -10.08 28.82 -12.72
CA SER A 195 -10.02 27.48 -13.28
C SER A 195 -9.38 26.47 -12.29
N ILE A 196 -8.41 26.90 -11.49
CA ILE A 196 -7.82 26.06 -10.43
C ILE A 196 -8.87 25.75 -9.36
N TYR A 197 -9.69 26.72 -8.98
CA TYR A 197 -10.78 26.52 -8.02
C TYR A 197 -11.87 25.59 -8.58
N GLY A 198 -12.22 25.72 -9.87
CA GLY A 198 -13.18 24.86 -10.55
C GLY A 198 -12.70 23.42 -10.66
N VAL A 199 -11.43 23.20 -11.01
CA VAL A 199 -10.83 21.87 -11.06
C VAL A 199 -10.72 21.26 -9.66
N TYR A 200 -10.36 22.05 -8.65
CA TYR A 200 -10.34 21.59 -7.27
C TYR A 200 -11.73 21.16 -6.79
N LYS A 201 -12.76 21.98 -7.05
CA LYS A 201 -14.17 21.66 -6.74
C LYS A 201 -14.67 20.42 -7.50
N TYR A 202 -14.28 20.28 -8.77
CA TYR A 202 -14.63 19.11 -9.56
C TYR A 202 -13.97 17.83 -9.03
N LEU A 203 -12.70 17.89 -8.65
CA LEU A 203 -11.98 16.75 -8.05
C LEU A 203 -12.53 16.39 -6.66
N GLU A 204 -12.89 17.39 -5.85
CA GLU A 204 -13.55 17.20 -4.56
C GLU A 204 -14.93 16.54 -4.74
N TYR A 205 -15.72 17.02 -5.70
CA TYR A 205 -17.02 16.44 -6.06
C TYR A 205 -16.87 14.99 -6.55
N ARG A 206 -15.92 14.73 -7.45
CA ARG A 206 -15.66 13.40 -7.99
C ARG A 206 -15.17 12.44 -6.89
N ASN A 207 -14.29 12.88 -6.01
CA ASN A 207 -13.84 12.10 -4.86
C ASN A 207 -15.00 11.80 -3.89
N SER A 208 -15.89 12.77 -3.65
CA SER A 208 -17.08 12.54 -2.82
C SER A 208 -18.06 11.54 -3.44
N GLN A 209 -18.19 11.51 -4.77
CA GLN A 209 -19.01 10.53 -5.48
C GLN A 209 -18.39 9.13 -5.43
N ILE A 210 -17.08 9.00 -5.58
CA ILE A 210 -16.37 7.71 -5.45
C ILE A 210 -16.56 7.16 -4.03
N ILE A 211 -16.40 7.99 -3.01
CA ILE A 211 -16.60 7.59 -1.61
C ILE A 211 -18.04 7.17 -1.35
N LYS A 212 -19.04 7.93 -1.88
CA LYS A 212 -20.45 7.55 -1.75
C LYS A 212 -20.77 6.24 -2.45
N ASN A 213 -20.23 6.03 -3.64
CA ASN A 213 -20.44 4.78 -4.39
C ASN A 213 -19.78 3.59 -3.70
N ALA A 214 -18.59 3.76 -3.15
CA ALA A 214 -17.92 2.73 -2.34
C ALA A 214 -18.72 2.42 -1.05
N GLU A 215 -19.26 3.44 -0.39
CA GLU A 215 -20.11 3.26 0.79
C GLU A 215 -21.43 2.56 0.46
N ILE A 216 -22.06 2.88 -0.68
CA ILE A 216 -23.27 2.21 -1.17
C ILE A 216 -22.96 0.74 -1.51
N ALA A 217 -21.86 0.48 -2.19
CA ALA A 217 -21.42 -0.87 -2.52
C ALA A 217 -21.16 -1.71 -1.25
N PHE A 218 -20.50 -1.11 -0.25
CA PHE A 218 -20.25 -1.75 1.04
C PHE A 218 -21.55 -2.09 1.76
N ARG A 219 -22.51 -1.14 1.85
CA ARG A 219 -23.83 -1.39 2.47
C ARG A 219 -24.65 -2.45 1.72
N LEU A 220 -24.54 -2.49 0.38
CA LEU A 220 -25.20 -3.49 -0.45
C LEU A 220 -24.63 -4.90 -0.21
N ASN A 221 -23.31 -5.01 -0.10
CA ASN A 221 -22.63 -6.25 0.22
C ASN A 221 -22.94 -6.73 1.64
N GLU A 222 -22.98 -5.82 2.60
CA GLU A 222 -23.36 -6.12 3.98
C GLU A 222 -24.81 -6.60 4.06
N LYS A 223 -25.72 -5.99 3.28
CA LYS A 223 -27.12 -6.41 3.18
C LYS A 223 -27.26 -7.79 2.55
N LYS A 224 -26.55 -8.06 1.44
CA LYS A 224 -26.51 -9.39 0.81
C LYS A 224 -25.97 -10.46 1.77
N ARG A 225 -24.91 -10.16 2.49
CA ARG A 225 -24.32 -11.05 3.51
C ARG A 225 -25.31 -11.35 4.64
N LYS A 226 -26.05 -10.35 5.12
CA LYS A 226 -27.13 -10.56 6.12
C LYS A 226 -28.30 -11.38 5.57
N GLU A 227 -28.70 -11.16 4.31
CA GLU A 227 -29.73 -11.95 3.64
C GLU A 227 -29.29 -13.40 3.41
N GLU A 228 -28.03 -13.64 3.05
CA GLU A 228 -27.45 -14.97 2.93
C GLU A 228 -27.35 -15.68 4.28
N MET A 229 -26.97 -14.97 5.34
CA MET A 229 -26.99 -15.50 6.72
C MET A 229 -28.39 -15.90 7.16
N MET A 230 -29.42 -15.12 6.82
CA MET A 230 -30.81 -15.47 7.14
C MET A 230 -31.33 -16.65 6.31
N LYS A 231 -30.86 -16.81 5.07
CA LYS A 231 -31.26 -17.93 4.20
C LYS A 231 -30.63 -19.28 4.55
N ASN A 232 -29.41 -19.26 5.11
CA ASN A 232 -28.65 -20.45 5.49
C ASN A 232 -27.94 -20.27 6.83
N PRO A 233 -28.66 -20.18 7.95
CA PRO A 233 -28.06 -19.97 9.26
C PRO A 233 -27.11 -21.09 9.69
N GLY A 234 -27.33 -22.34 9.23
CA GLY A 234 -26.46 -23.47 9.57
C GLY A 234 -25.07 -23.46 8.95
N LYS A 235 -24.85 -22.72 7.87
CA LYS A 235 -23.55 -22.66 7.21
C LYS A 235 -22.55 -21.77 7.97
N TYR A 236 -23.05 -20.77 8.67
CA TYR A 236 -22.24 -19.83 9.44
C TYR A 236 -21.97 -20.27 10.88
N PHE A 237 -22.81 -21.18 11.42
CA PHE A 237 -22.56 -21.78 12.74
C PHE A 237 -21.43 -22.82 12.73
N LEU A 238 -21.08 -23.37 11.56
CA LEU A 238 -19.99 -24.36 11.42
C LEU A 238 -18.60 -23.75 11.19
N GLU A 239 -18.51 -22.45 10.91
CA GLU A 239 -17.22 -21.74 10.72
C GLU A 239 -16.73 -21.06 12.01
N THR A 240 -17.48 -21.15 13.13
CA THR A 240 -17.14 -20.56 14.43
C THR A 240 -16.84 -21.57 15.54
N TRP A 241 -16.54 -22.83 15.16
CA TRP A 241 -16.05 -23.87 16.08
C TRP A 241 -14.75 -24.47 15.60
#